data_2aabed6a2cf0d0dce0543ce4e81da288
#
_entry.id   2aabed6a2cf0d0dce0543ce4e81da288
#
_cell.length_a   1.000
_cell.length_b   1.000
_cell.length_c   1.000
_cell.angle_alpha   90.00
_cell.angle_beta   90.00
_cell.angle_gamma   90.00
#
_symmetry.space_group_name_H-M   'P 1'
#
loop_
_entity.id
_entity.type
_entity.pdbx_description
1 polymer ?
#
loop_
_entity_poly.entity_id
_entity_poly.type
_entity_poly.pdbx_seq_one_letter_code
_entity_poly.pdbx_strand_id
1 'polypeptide(L)'
;MEQEVICIYCGKSKNFCDAHIMPECLGKFKGLPLQKELVCSECDGQIGKAEEQLAKCGVEAIFKTHLNIKGKKKHKSTSSFRRKHAGQGPIELKTIYPGEDYKVLVEPIGDGENVQPLPQLVLIDSKKSHYCVRLPNPEKTTIEYVKKEICLSGLKGKLRIETVGLTNKEIDYIFGLLKLLDNSMNEESNPDHEHPAKKVYPNVLVEGPIKVDVRYFRAIAKIGFHYFLQYSEYFNGHEECFLSLKQFIRYGKGEIENFVEQKRGNLVSDLKYGFRPKYYGNFIIGDFQDNRATAYVQLFIGQDSDPPYYKITLATNCLYTQLDKNTFGHFFSYNTPENRGQYTGEIQKLGVANKIQLPVIFRSDEV
;
A
#
# COMPACT_ATOMS: atom_id res chain seq x y z
N MET A 1 32.68 -8.19 30.37
CA MET A 1 32.31 -6.82 29.94
C MET A 1 31.04 -6.98 29.14
N GLU A 2 29.93 -6.45 29.63
CA GLU A 2 28.70 -6.40 28.86
C GLU A 2 28.93 -5.47 27.66
N GLN A 3 28.71 -5.95 26.45
CA GLN A 3 28.79 -5.13 25.27
C GLN A 3 27.67 -4.09 25.35
N GLU A 4 28.03 -2.82 25.26
CA GLU A 4 27.06 -1.72 25.20
C GLU A 4 26.20 -1.88 23.95
N VAL A 5 24.88 -2.00 24.17
CA VAL A 5 23.92 -2.12 23.07
C VAL A 5 23.79 -0.78 22.38
N ILE A 6 23.99 -0.75 21.06
CA ILE A 6 23.89 0.45 20.24
C ILE A 6 22.88 0.27 19.12
N CYS A 7 22.19 1.35 18.74
CA CYS A 7 21.20 1.34 17.67
C CYS A 7 21.86 1.12 16.30
N ILE A 8 21.36 0.15 15.51
CA ILE A 8 21.93 -0.17 14.18
C ILE A 8 21.90 0.99 13.20
N TYR A 9 20.99 1.96 13.37
CA TYR A 9 20.84 3.10 12.47
C TYR A 9 21.65 4.32 12.86
N CYS A 10 21.76 4.64 14.14
CA CYS A 10 22.44 5.86 14.58
C CYS A 10 23.72 5.64 15.38
N GLY A 11 24.05 4.39 15.73
CA GLY A 11 25.23 4.05 16.50
C GLY A 11 25.23 4.60 17.94
N LYS A 12 24.09 5.02 18.49
CA LYS A 12 23.98 5.61 19.84
C LYS A 12 23.30 4.60 20.77
N SER A 13 23.81 4.50 21.99
CA SER A 13 23.13 3.84 23.10
C SER A 13 22.06 4.79 23.61
N LYS A 14 20.79 4.49 23.32
CA LYS A 14 19.64 5.31 23.69
C LYS A 14 18.46 4.41 24.06
N ASN A 15 17.33 5.04 24.44
CA ASN A 15 16.08 4.34 24.71
C ASN A 15 15.66 3.48 23.53
N PHE A 16 15.82 2.20 23.63
CA PHE A 16 15.41 1.22 22.64
C PHE A 16 13.90 1.01 22.70
N CYS A 17 13.35 0.57 21.58
CA CYS A 17 11.95 0.18 21.46
C CYS A 17 11.82 -1.23 20.91
N ASP A 18 10.66 -1.82 21.08
CA ASP A 18 10.30 -3.09 20.45
C ASP A 18 10.01 -2.83 18.97
N ALA A 19 11.03 -2.93 18.12
CA ALA A 19 10.89 -2.71 16.70
C ALA A 19 10.16 -3.87 16.01
N HIS A 20 9.21 -3.55 15.16
CA HIS A 20 8.46 -4.54 14.40
C HIS A 20 9.16 -4.83 13.07
N ILE A 21 9.27 -6.11 12.69
CA ILE A 21 9.69 -6.49 11.33
C ILE A 21 8.64 -5.99 10.33
N MET A 22 7.41 -6.44 10.51
CA MET A 22 6.26 -6.01 9.73
C MET A 22 5.57 -4.84 10.42
N PRO A 23 5.33 -3.71 9.75
CA PRO A 23 4.60 -2.59 10.34
C PRO A 23 3.21 -3.01 10.87
N GLU A 24 2.85 -2.63 12.09
CA GLU A 24 1.54 -2.96 12.68
C GLU A 24 0.36 -2.47 11.85
N CYS A 25 0.56 -1.47 10.99
CA CYS A 25 -0.47 -0.99 10.10
C CYS A 25 -0.84 -2.00 9.00
N LEU A 26 0.01 -2.99 8.74
CA LEU A 26 -0.25 -4.10 7.83
C LEU A 26 -0.80 -5.34 8.54
N GLY A 27 -1.06 -5.25 9.84
CA GLY A 27 -1.58 -6.34 10.66
C GLY A 27 -0.60 -6.82 11.73
N LYS A 28 -1.13 -7.58 12.68
CA LYS A 28 -0.34 -8.24 13.73
C LYS A 28 -0.32 -9.74 13.48
N PHE A 29 0.88 -10.28 13.38
CA PHE A 29 1.08 -11.70 13.12
C PHE A 29 1.51 -12.41 14.39
N LYS A 30 0.75 -13.45 14.77
CA LYS A 30 1.06 -14.25 15.95
C LYS A 30 2.41 -14.95 15.78
N GLY A 31 3.27 -14.82 16.78
CA GLY A 31 4.60 -15.46 16.77
C GLY A 31 5.66 -14.71 15.96
N LEU A 32 5.34 -13.57 15.33
CA LEU A 32 6.36 -12.71 14.76
C LEU A 32 7.12 -11.99 15.89
N PRO A 33 8.44 -12.23 16.04
CA PRO A 33 9.19 -11.65 17.13
C PRO A 33 9.30 -10.13 17.01
N LEU A 34 9.34 -9.45 18.14
CA LEU A 34 9.74 -8.05 18.23
C LEU A 34 11.27 -8.00 18.37
N GLN A 35 11.89 -7.11 17.63
CA GLN A 35 13.33 -6.90 17.69
C GLN A 35 13.65 -5.94 18.84
N LYS A 36 14.03 -6.50 19.97
CA LYS A 36 14.45 -5.75 21.14
C LYS A 36 15.89 -5.27 20.96
N GLU A 37 16.17 -4.10 21.52
CA GLU A 37 17.54 -3.54 21.58
C GLU A 37 18.24 -3.37 20.22
N LEU A 38 17.48 -3.42 19.12
CA LEU A 38 18.02 -3.23 17.77
C LEU A 38 17.91 -1.77 17.33
N VAL A 39 16.77 -1.12 17.61
CA VAL A 39 16.45 0.21 17.12
C VAL A 39 16.05 1.12 18.28
N CYS A 40 16.61 2.32 18.34
CA CYS A 40 16.17 3.31 19.33
C CYS A 40 14.86 3.99 18.91
N SER A 41 14.09 4.46 19.90
CA SER A 41 12.77 5.09 19.67
C SER A 41 12.79 6.28 18.71
N GLU A 42 13.89 7.03 18.67
CA GLU A 42 14.05 8.14 17.72
C GLU A 42 14.13 7.64 16.27
N CYS A 43 14.95 6.61 16.02
CA CYS A 43 15.08 6.03 14.70
C CYS A 43 13.79 5.33 14.25
N ASP A 44 13.17 4.57 15.15
CA ASP A 44 11.89 3.90 14.89
C ASP A 44 10.80 4.93 14.53
N GLY A 45 10.69 6.02 15.27
CA GLY A 45 9.73 7.09 14.97
C GLY A 45 9.96 7.78 13.61
N GLN A 46 11.22 7.90 13.15
CA GLN A 46 11.52 8.42 11.82
C GLN A 46 11.18 7.42 10.71
N ILE A 47 11.47 6.15 10.93
CA ILE A 47 11.16 5.06 10.00
C ILE A 47 9.64 4.85 9.94
N GLY A 48 8.93 4.98 11.06
CA GLY A 48 7.47 4.87 11.15
C GLY A 48 6.72 5.85 10.25
N LYS A 49 7.30 7.03 9.95
CA LYS A 49 6.75 7.97 8.96
C LYS A 49 6.81 7.41 7.53
N ALA A 50 7.79 6.59 7.22
CA ALA A 50 7.88 5.89 5.94
C ALA A 50 6.86 4.74 5.89
N GLU A 51 6.73 3.97 6.95
CA GLU A 51 5.74 2.89 7.06
C GLU A 51 4.30 3.42 6.93
N GLU A 52 4.04 4.64 7.39
CA GLU A 52 2.75 5.30 7.22
C GLU A 52 2.39 5.50 5.74
N GLN A 53 3.38 5.79 4.88
CA GLN A 53 3.15 5.90 3.43
C GLN A 53 2.77 4.56 2.80
N LEU A 54 3.45 3.49 3.17
CA LEU A 54 3.10 2.14 2.73
C LEU A 54 1.64 1.79 3.07
N ALA A 55 1.20 2.15 4.27
CA ALA A 55 -0.16 1.87 4.73
C ALA A 55 -1.26 2.73 4.10
N LYS A 56 -0.90 3.86 3.46
CA LYS A 56 -1.87 4.88 3.03
C LYS A 56 -1.84 5.18 1.53
N CYS A 57 -0.74 4.93 0.84
CA CYS A 57 -0.53 5.44 -0.52
C CYS A 57 -0.24 4.35 -1.56
N GLY A 58 0.25 3.18 -1.14
CA GLY A 58 0.59 2.09 -2.05
C GLY A 58 -0.58 1.19 -2.42
N VAL A 59 -0.31 0.19 -3.24
CA VAL A 59 -1.25 -0.89 -3.55
C VAL A 59 -1.68 -1.62 -2.27
N GLU A 60 -0.81 -1.67 -1.28
CA GLU A 60 -1.05 -2.26 0.04
C GLU A 60 -2.17 -1.55 0.81
N ALA A 61 -2.33 -0.24 0.59
CA ALA A 61 -3.43 0.51 1.18
C ALA A 61 -4.79 0.09 0.62
N ILE A 62 -4.84 -0.34 -0.64
CA ILE A 62 -6.03 -0.92 -1.29
C ILE A 62 -6.35 -2.25 -0.64
N PHE A 63 -5.39 -3.18 -0.62
CA PHE A 63 -5.58 -4.50 0.00
C PHE A 63 -5.89 -4.41 1.50
N LYS A 64 -5.24 -3.50 2.21
CA LYS A 64 -5.54 -3.26 3.62
C LYS A 64 -7.01 -2.84 3.84
N THR A 65 -7.54 -1.98 2.97
CA THR A 65 -8.94 -1.55 3.02
C THR A 65 -9.87 -2.71 2.67
N HIS A 66 -9.54 -3.42 1.60
CA HIS A 66 -10.23 -4.59 1.11
C HIS A 66 -10.35 -5.70 2.19
N LEU A 67 -9.25 -6.02 2.87
CA LEU A 67 -9.22 -7.02 3.94
C LEU A 67 -9.67 -6.47 5.30
N ASN A 68 -10.15 -5.23 5.36
CA ASN A 68 -10.58 -4.55 6.59
C ASN A 68 -9.53 -4.61 7.73
N ILE A 69 -8.24 -4.51 7.38
CA ILE A 69 -7.16 -4.53 8.36
C ILE A 69 -7.12 -3.19 9.09
N LYS A 70 -7.41 -3.23 10.39
CA LYS A 70 -7.41 -2.05 11.25
C LYS A 70 -5.99 -1.76 11.76
N GLY A 71 -5.57 -0.50 11.78
CA GLY A 71 -4.30 -0.06 12.38
C GLY A 71 -4.37 0.01 13.92
N LYS A 72 -3.28 0.50 14.53
CA LYS A 72 -3.13 0.67 15.99
C LYS A 72 -4.34 1.32 16.70
N LYS A 73 -4.99 2.26 16.05
CA LYS A 73 -6.18 2.95 16.58
C LYS A 73 -7.44 2.16 16.21
N LYS A 74 -7.95 1.38 17.14
CA LYS A 74 -9.11 0.47 16.99
C LYS A 74 -10.40 1.13 16.44
N HIS A 75 -10.50 2.45 16.37
CA HIS A 75 -11.80 3.12 16.25
C HIS A 75 -12.07 3.90 14.97
N LYS A 76 -11.10 4.14 14.08
CA LYS A 76 -11.40 4.78 12.78
C LYS A 76 -10.39 4.31 11.72
N SER A 77 -10.80 3.36 10.92
CA SER A 77 -10.17 3.16 9.61
C SER A 77 -10.43 4.42 8.79
N THR A 78 -9.41 5.28 8.65
CA THR A 78 -9.50 6.38 7.69
C THR A 78 -9.18 5.80 6.33
N SER A 79 -10.20 5.61 5.53
CA SER A 79 -10.05 5.11 4.16
C SER A 79 -9.04 5.98 3.40
N SER A 80 -8.06 5.32 2.79
CA SER A 80 -7.05 5.94 1.92
C SER A 80 -7.68 6.59 0.68
N PHE A 81 -8.94 6.27 0.41
CA PHE A 81 -9.74 6.81 -0.69
C PHE A 81 -10.44 8.13 -0.34
N ARG A 82 -10.52 8.50 0.94
CA ARG A 82 -11.30 9.67 1.40
C ARG A 82 -10.45 10.83 1.88
N ARG A 83 -9.16 10.65 2.14
CA ARG A 83 -8.30 11.69 2.74
C ARG A 83 -7.02 11.90 1.96
N LYS A 84 -6.56 13.16 1.92
CA LYS A 84 -5.22 13.51 1.47
C LYS A 84 -4.20 13.04 2.51
N HIS A 85 -3.11 12.45 2.08
CA HIS A 85 -2.03 11.96 2.93
C HIS A 85 -0.70 12.58 2.50
N ALA A 86 -0.03 13.26 3.43
CA ALA A 86 1.38 13.65 3.36
C ALA A 86 1.87 14.15 1.98
N GLY A 87 1.15 15.12 1.40
CA GLY A 87 1.52 15.75 0.13
C GLY A 87 1.05 14.98 -1.12
N GLN A 88 0.47 13.80 -0.95
CA GLN A 88 -0.18 13.05 -2.03
C GLN A 88 -1.70 13.17 -1.90
N GLY A 89 -2.38 13.19 -3.02
CA GLY A 89 -3.83 13.11 -3.07
C GLY A 89 -4.34 11.76 -2.50
N PRO A 90 -5.65 11.62 -2.27
CA PRO A 90 -6.23 10.33 -1.96
C PRO A 90 -6.02 9.37 -3.12
N ILE A 91 -6.03 8.06 -2.83
CA ILE A 91 -6.05 7.04 -3.88
C ILE A 91 -7.34 7.21 -4.67
N GLU A 92 -7.24 7.27 -5.99
CA GLU A 92 -8.37 7.41 -6.91
C GLU A 92 -8.49 6.14 -7.75
N LEU A 93 -9.48 5.34 -7.44
CA LEU A 93 -9.88 4.21 -8.28
C LEU A 93 -11.13 4.62 -9.05
N LYS A 94 -11.18 4.23 -10.32
CA LYS A 94 -12.30 4.51 -11.22
C LYS A 94 -12.86 3.21 -11.78
N THR A 95 -14.17 3.18 -12.00
CA THR A 95 -14.84 2.14 -12.76
C THR A 95 -15.88 2.76 -13.69
N ILE A 96 -16.26 2.05 -14.74
CA ILE A 96 -17.38 2.47 -15.59
C ILE A 96 -18.66 2.44 -14.75
N TYR A 97 -19.42 3.53 -14.76
CA TYR A 97 -20.68 3.60 -14.03
C TYR A 97 -21.71 2.70 -14.75
N PRO A 98 -22.37 1.78 -14.04
CA PRO A 98 -23.29 0.84 -14.68
C PRO A 98 -24.44 1.53 -15.42
N GLY A 99 -24.57 1.21 -16.72
CA GLY A 99 -25.56 1.82 -17.60
C GLY A 99 -25.12 3.12 -18.27
N GLU A 100 -23.93 3.60 -17.96
CA GLU A 100 -23.39 4.86 -18.48
C GLU A 100 -22.07 4.65 -19.23
N ASP A 101 -21.66 5.67 -20.00
CA ASP A 101 -20.40 5.65 -20.77
C ASP A 101 -19.27 6.46 -20.10
N TYR A 102 -19.47 6.88 -18.85
CA TYR A 102 -18.46 7.61 -18.06
C TYR A 102 -17.94 6.81 -16.86
N LYS A 103 -16.76 7.18 -16.38
CA LYS A 103 -16.13 6.58 -15.20
C LYS A 103 -16.42 7.40 -13.94
N VAL A 104 -16.57 6.69 -12.82
CA VAL A 104 -16.78 7.28 -11.49
C VAL A 104 -15.68 6.84 -10.51
N LEU A 105 -15.42 7.69 -9.53
CA LEU A 105 -14.52 7.37 -8.43
C LEU A 105 -15.20 6.39 -7.48
N VAL A 106 -14.48 5.34 -7.08
CA VAL A 106 -14.98 4.29 -6.21
C VAL A 106 -14.00 3.97 -5.08
N GLU A 107 -14.50 3.35 -4.02
CA GLU A 107 -13.68 2.74 -2.98
C GLU A 107 -14.10 1.29 -2.76
N PRO A 108 -13.16 0.37 -2.46
CA PRO A 108 -13.50 -0.98 -2.05
C PRO A 108 -14.24 -0.96 -0.72
N ILE A 109 -15.24 -1.83 -0.58
CA ILE A 109 -15.88 -2.12 0.70
C ILE A 109 -15.31 -3.40 1.29
N GLY A 110 -15.42 -3.51 2.63
CA GLY A 110 -14.66 -4.45 3.44
C GLY A 110 -14.85 -5.94 3.21
N ASP A 111 -15.74 -6.37 2.31
CA ASP A 111 -15.86 -7.76 1.86
C ASP A 111 -14.96 -8.10 0.68
N GLY A 112 -14.43 -7.07 0.04
CA GLY A 112 -13.39 -7.17 -0.96
C GLY A 112 -13.82 -7.53 -2.36
N GLU A 113 -15.04 -7.92 -2.58
CA GLU A 113 -15.58 -8.25 -3.90
C GLU A 113 -16.38 -7.09 -4.49
N ASN A 114 -16.64 -6.10 -3.66
CA ASN A 114 -17.53 -5.02 -3.99
C ASN A 114 -16.84 -3.67 -3.90
N VAL A 115 -17.32 -2.72 -4.69
CA VAL A 115 -16.95 -1.32 -4.58
C VAL A 115 -18.20 -0.46 -4.40
N GLN A 116 -18.03 0.69 -3.77
CA GLN A 116 -19.07 1.71 -3.69
C GLN A 116 -18.59 3.03 -4.28
N PRO A 117 -19.47 3.80 -4.92
CA PRO A 117 -19.12 5.12 -5.40
C PRO A 117 -18.72 6.04 -4.25
N LEU A 118 -17.69 6.85 -4.47
CA LEU A 118 -17.38 7.98 -3.59
C LEU A 118 -18.33 9.14 -3.86
N PRO A 119 -18.66 9.96 -2.85
CA PRO A 119 -19.41 11.20 -3.05
C PRO A 119 -18.72 12.12 -4.06
N GLN A 120 -19.38 12.40 -5.20
CA GLN A 120 -18.79 13.16 -6.28
C GLN A 120 -19.83 13.81 -7.19
N LEU A 121 -19.39 14.84 -7.95
CA LEU A 121 -20.05 15.30 -9.15
C LEU A 121 -19.31 14.75 -10.36
N VAL A 122 -20.03 14.34 -11.38
CA VAL A 122 -19.47 14.02 -12.69
C VAL A 122 -19.86 15.14 -13.65
N LEU A 123 -18.87 15.86 -14.14
CA LEU A 123 -19.03 16.91 -15.13
C LEU A 123 -18.85 16.29 -16.50
N ILE A 124 -19.79 16.48 -17.42
CA ILE A 124 -19.77 15.87 -18.75
C ILE A 124 -20.00 16.98 -19.79
N ASP A 125 -19.11 17.10 -20.76
CA ASP A 125 -19.25 18.06 -21.85
C ASP A 125 -20.05 17.48 -23.04
N SER A 126 -20.33 18.32 -24.03
CA SER A 126 -21.04 17.91 -25.24
C SER A 126 -20.31 16.86 -26.09
N LYS A 127 -19.01 16.65 -25.86
CA LYS A 127 -18.18 15.63 -26.52
C LYS A 127 -18.09 14.35 -25.71
N LYS A 128 -18.85 14.23 -24.61
CA LYS A 128 -18.81 13.12 -23.65
C LYS A 128 -17.48 12.99 -22.89
N SER A 129 -16.61 14.01 -22.94
CA SER A 129 -15.48 14.06 -22.02
C SER A 129 -16.01 14.29 -20.61
N HIS A 130 -15.44 13.62 -19.63
CA HIS A 130 -15.93 13.72 -18.25
C HIS A 130 -14.82 13.94 -17.23
N TYR A 131 -15.19 14.60 -16.13
CA TYR A 131 -14.32 14.87 -15.00
C TYR A 131 -15.07 14.66 -13.68
N CYS A 132 -14.44 13.92 -12.75
CA CYS A 132 -15.02 13.64 -11.44
C CYS A 132 -14.54 14.67 -10.41
N VAL A 133 -15.48 15.45 -9.89
CA VAL A 133 -15.25 16.36 -8.76
C VAL A 133 -15.57 15.63 -7.46
N ARG A 134 -14.55 15.29 -6.72
CA ARG A 134 -14.71 14.57 -5.46
C ARG A 134 -15.29 15.48 -4.36
N LEU A 135 -16.24 14.98 -3.59
CA LEU A 135 -16.89 15.68 -2.48
C LEU A 135 -16.58 14.97 -1.14
N PRO A 136 -15.41 15.24 -0.50
CA PRO A 136 -15.03 14.52 0.71
C PRO A 136 -15.98 14.71 1.91
N ASN A 137 -16.65 15.85 1.95
CA ASN A 137 -17.69 16.20 2.91
C ASN A 137 -18.76 16.99 2.15
N PRO A 138 -19.75 16.35 1.55
CA PRO A 138 -20.72 17.03 0.69
C PRO A 138 -21.40 18.22 1.37
N GLU A 139 -21.88 18.07 2.61
CA GLU A 139 -22.54 19.13 3.39
C GLU A 139 -21.61 20.30 3.78
N LYS A 140 -20.31 20.19 3.58
CA LYS A 140 -19.31 21.26 3.84
C LYS A 140 -18.66 21.75 2.55
N THR A 141 -19.14 21.29 1.41
CA THR A 141 -18.67 21.73 0.10
C THR A 141 -19.03 23.22 -0.07
N THR A 142 -18.09 24.01 -0.58
CA THR A 142 -18.36 25.43 -0.88
C THR A 142 -18.44 25.65 -2.37
N ILE A 143 -19.08 26.72 -2.76
CA ILE A 143 -19.23 27.14 -4.16
C ILE A 143 -17.86 27.42 -4.79
N GLU A 144 -16.93 28.00 -4.03
CA GLU A 144 -15.56 28.29 -4.47
C GLU A 144 -14.80 27.00 -4.79
N TYR A 145 -14.99 25.95 -3.98
CA TYR A 145 -14.40 24.65 -4.24
C TYR A 145 -14.91 24.08 -5.56
N VAL A 146 -16.23 24.07 -5.77
CA VAL A 146 -16.84 23.57 -7.02
C VAL A 146 -16.38 24.37 -8.23
N LYS A 147 -16.36 25.71 -8.14
CA LYS A 147 -15.84 26.59 -9.20
C LYS A 147 -14.41 26.26 -9.57
N LYS A 148 -13.55 26.10 -8.57
CA LYS A 148 -12.13 25.73 -8.76
C LYS A 148 -11.99 24.40 -9.49
N GLU A 149 -12.76 23.39 -9.09
CA GLU A 149 -12.70 22.06 -9.71
C GLU A 149 -13.23 22.08 -11.15
N ILE A 150 -14.30 22.86 -11.43
CA ILE A 150 -14.79 23.07 -12.80
C ILE A 150 -13.68 23.71 -13.65
N CYS A 151 -13.00 24.73 -13.16
CA CYS A 151 -11.89 25.35 -13.89
C CYS A 151 -10.75 24.34 -14.12
N LEU A 152 -10.43 23.51 -13.15
CA LEU A 152 -9.37 22.48 -13.24
C LEU A 152 -9.74 21.34 -14.18
N SER A 153 -11.03 21.09 -14.42
CA SER A 153 -11.49 20.02 -15.32
C SER A 153 -11.04 20.21 -16.77
N GLY A 154 -10.83 21.46 -17.18
CA GLY A 154 -10.52 21.83 -18.57
C GLY A 154 -11.67 21.60 -19.55
N LEU A 155 -12.85 21.16 -19.09
CA LEU A 155 -14.05 20.99 -19.91
C LEU A 155 -14.58 22.34 -20.36
N LYS A 156 -15.16 22.38 -21.58
CA LYS A 156 -15.61 23.62 -22.20
C LYS A 156 -17.07 23.51 -22.63
N GLY A 157 -17.74 24.63 -22.59
CA GLY A 157 -19.14 24.77 -23.04
C GLY A 157 -20.15 24.37 -21.98
N LYS A 158 -21.35 23.99 -22.41
CA LYS A 158 -22.43 23.54 -21.53
C LYS A 158 -22.06 22.19 -20.92
N LEU A 159 -22.11 22.10 -19.60
CA LEU A 159 -21.81 20.87 -18.86
C LEU A 159 -23.08 20.22 -18.33
N ARG A 160 -23.25 18.93 -18.53
CA ARG A 160 -24.17 18.09 -17.78
C ARG A 160 -23.51 17.72 -16.46
N ILE A 161 -24.24 17.84 -15.37
CA ILE A 161 -23.74 17.52 -14.04
C ILE A 161 -24.56 16.36 -13.47
N GLU A 162 -23.86 15.29 -13.12
CA GLU A 162 -24.43 14.12 -12.47
C GLU A 162 -23.93 14.05 -11.02
N THR A 163 -24.80 13.60 -10.11
CA THR A 163 -24.45 13.37 -8.71
C THR A 163 -24.34 11.87 -8.46
N VAL A 164 -23.22 11.41 -7.87
CA VAL A 164 -22.96 10.00 -7.62
C VAL A 164 -22.46 9.81 -6.18
N GLY A 165 -22.95 8.76 -5.50
CA GLY A 165 -22.53 8.42 -4.15
C GLY A 165 -23.01 9.40 -3.06
N LEU A 166 -24.06 10.19 -3.33
CA LEU A 166 -24.66 11.15 -2.41
C LEU A 166 -25.99 10.65 -1.88
N THR A 167 -26.33 11.03 -0.65
CA THR A 167 -27.69 10.90 -0.10
C THR A 167 -28.60 11.99 -0.64
N ASN A 168 -29.93 11.81 -0.59
CA ASN A 168 -30.89 12.80 -1.06
C ASN A 168 -30.66 14.18 -0.43
N LYS A 169 -30.38 14.22 0.89
CA LYS A 169 -30.08 15.45 1.61
C LYS A 169 -28.81 16.15 1.09
N GLU A 170 -27.77 15.38 0.77
CA GLU A 170 -26.53 15.91 0.19
C GLU A 170 -26.76 16.39 -1.25
N ILE A 171 -27.59 15.70 -2.01
CA ILE A 171 -28.02 16.10 -3.37
C ILE A 171 -28.69 17.45 -3.31
N ASP A 172 -29.71 17.63 -2.45
CA ASP A 172 -30.43 18.89 -2.28
C ASP A 172 -29.50 20.04 -1.94
N TYR A 173 -28.55 19.78 -1.01
CA TYR A 173 -27.54 20.76 -0.62
C TYR A 173 -26.65 21.17 -1.80
N ILE A 174 -26.13 20.20 -2.54
CA ILE A 174 -25.25 20.45 -3.68
C ILE A 174 -25.99 21.16 -4.82
N PHE A 175 -27.23 20.76 -5.11
CA PHE A 175 -28.04 21.49 -6.12
C PHE A 175 -28.33 22.91 -5.68
N GLY A 176 -28.57 23.17 -4.40
CA GLY A 176 -28.66 24.54 -3.86
C GLY A 176 -27.41 25.37 -4.15
N LEU A 177 -26.21 24.77 -3.98
CA LEU A 177 -24.95 25.43 -4.34
C LEU A 177 -24.81 25.67 -5.85
N LEU A 178 -25.18 24.68 -6.68
CA LEU A 178 -25.06 24.77 -8.12
C LEU A 178 -25.98 25.86 -8.70
N LYS A 179 -27.17 26.07 -8.14
CA LYS A 179 -28.08 27.17 -8.51
C LYS A 179 -27.45 28.55 -8.28
N LEU A 180 -26.52 28.66 -7.32
CA LEU A 180 -25.78 29.89 -7.09
C LEU A 180 -24.61 30.10 -8.07
N LEU A 181 -24.25 29.06 -8.83
CA LEU A 181 -23.11 29.10 -9.77
C LEU A 181 -23.38 29.83 -11.08
N ASP A 182 -24.60 30.28 -11.30
CA ASP A 182 -24.96 31.10 -12.44
C ASP A 182 -25.89 30.44 -13.46
N ASN A 183 -26.73 31.29 -14.07
CA ASN A 183 -27.72 31.00 -15.11
C ASN A 183 -27.10 30.49 -16.44
N SER A 184 -25.77 30.37 -16.55
CA SER A 184 -25.08 29.84 -17.74
C SER A 184 -24.93 28.31 -17.76
N MET A 185 -25.13 27.66 -16.61
CA MET A 185 -25.13 26.20 -16.50
C MET A 185 -26.59 25.75 -16.55
N ASN A 186 -27.10 25.50 -17.76
CA ASN A 186 -28.49 25.04 -17.94
C ASN A 186 -28.69 23.71 -17.23
N GLU A 187 -29.71 23.67 -16.38
CA GLU A 187 -30.24 22.49 -15.71
C GLU A 187 -30.83 21.51 -16.75
N GLU A 188 -30.00 20.64 -17.29
CA GLU A 188 -30.42 19.30 -17.68
C GLU A 188 -29.89 18.32 -16.64
N SER A 189 -30.11 18.63 -15.38
CA SER A 189 -30.10 17.64 -14.34
C SER A 189 -31.40 16.87 -14.47
N ASN A 190 -31.31 15.64 -14.94
CA ASN A 190 -32.48 14.77 -14.96
C ASN A 190 -32.72 14.30 -13.53
N PRO A 191 -33.74 14.84 -12.80
CA PRO A 191 -33.99 14.47 -11.41
C PRO A 191 -34.55 13.05 -11.23
N ASP A 192 -34.86 12.37 -12.35
CA ASP A 192 -35.54 11.06 -12.33
C ASP A 192 -34.61 9.87 -12.19
N HIS A 193 -33.29 10.08 -12.20
CA HIS A 193 -32.38 8.99 -11.84
C HIS A 193 -32.18 8.98 -10.32
N GLU A 194 -33.04 8.22 -9.63
CA GLU A 194 -32.74 7.73 -8.27
C GLU A 194 -31.46 6.91 -8.32
N HIS A 195 -30.32 7.59 -8.15
CA HIS A 195 -29.04 6.92 -7.94
C HIS A 195 -28.92 6.62 -6.43
N PRO A 196 -29.25 5.43 -5.97
CA PRO A 196 -29.20 5.14 -4.56
C PRO A 196 -27.76 5.33 -4.06
N ALA A 197 -27.59 6.17 -3.06
CA ALA A 197 -26.31 6.62 -2.49
C ALA A 197 -25.35 5.48 -2.06
N LYS A 198 -25.83 4.25 -2.03
CA LYS A 198 -25.07 3.07 -1.57
C LYS A 198 -25.22 1.87 -2.50
N LYS A 199 -25.36 2.08 -3.79
CA LYS A 199 -25.37 0.95 -4.70
C LYS A 199 -23.97 0.30 -4.71
N VAL A 200 -23.95 -0.96 -4.32
CA VAL A 200 -22.75 -1.80 -4.32
C VAL A 200 -22.62 -2.43 -5.71
N TYR A 201 -21.45 -2.39 -6.28
CA TYR A 201 -21.18 -2.99 -7.59
C TYR A 201 -20.24 -4.19 -7.41
N PRO A 202 -20.72 -5.42 -7.62
CA PRO A 202 -19.90 -6.61 -7.57
C PRO A 202 -19.08 -6.76 -8.87
N ASN A 203 -17.89 -7.36 -8.76
CA ASN A 203 -17.08 -7.81 -9.89
C ASN A 203 -16.79 -6.75 -10.97
N VAL A 204 -16.61 -5.50 -10.59
CA VAL A 204 -16.26 -4.43 -11.53
C VAL A 204 -14.74 -4.28 -11.66
N LEU A 205 -14.28 -4.05 -12.88
CA LEU A 205 -12.90 -3.68 -13.12
C LEU A 205 -12.65 -2.27 -12.59
N VAL A 206 -11.67 -2.12 -11.71
CA VAL A 206 -11.22 -0.83 -11.21
C VAL A 206 -9.82 -0.51 -11.74
N GLU A 207 -9.60 0.75 -12.06
CA GLU A 207 -8.30 1.25 -12.51
C GLU A 207 -7.97 2.55 -11.79
N GLY A 208 -6.69 2.84 -11.65
CA GLY A 208 -6.25 4.12 -11.10
C GLY A 208 -4.74 4.20 -10.94
N PRO A 209 -4.15 5.38 -11.04
CA PRO A 209 -2.74 5.57 -10.80
C PRO A 209 -2.44 5.47 -9.30
N ILE A 210 -1.43 4.71 -8.95
CA ILE A 210 -0.88 4.68 -7.60
C ILE A 210 0.39 5.52 -7.59
N LYS A 211 0.37 6.59 -6.79
CA LYS A 211 1.53 7.47 -6.62
C LYS A 211 2.22 7.15 -5.31
N VAL A 212 3.48 6.73 -5.40
CA VAL A 212 4.34 6.46 -4.26
C VAL A 212 5.59 7.33 -4.31
N ASP A 213 6.17 7.61 -3.15
CA ASP A 213 7.42 8.37 -3.03
C ASP A 213 8.53 7.50 -2.41
N VAL A 214 9.70 8.07 -2.23
CA VAL A 214 10.85 7.39 -1.64
C VAL A 214 10.53 6.76 -0.27
N ARG A 215 9.64 7.36 0.52
CA ARG A 215 9.26 6.82 1.84
C ARG A 215 8.60 5.45 1.74
N TYR A 216 7.80 5.24 0.71
CA TYR A 216 7.21 3.93 0.43
C TYR A 216 8.29 2.85 0.25
N PHE A 217 9.28 3.10 -0.59
CA PHE A 217 10.38 2.15 -0.83
C PHE A 217 11.29 1.96 0.39
N ARG A 218 11.46 3.00 1.20
CA ARG A 218 12.17 2.90 2.49
C ARG A 218 11.48 1.95 3.46
N ALA A 219 10.14 1.96 3.50
CA ALA A 219 9.38 1.03 4.34
C ALA A 219 9.51 -0.41 3.84
N ILE A 220 9.45 -0.64 2.52
CA ILE A 220 9.71 -1.95 1.92
C ILE A 220 11.13 -2.44 2.24
N ALA A 221 12.13 -1.59 2.07
CA ALA A 221 13.53 -1.91 2.38
C ALA A 221 13.72 -2.28 3.86
N LYS A 222 13.05 -1.54 4.76
CA LYS A 222 13.09 -1.85 6.20
C LYS A 222 12.49 -3.20 6.52
N ILE A 223 11.35 -3.56 5.92
CA ILE A 223 10.73 -4.88 6.13
C ILE A 223 11.72 -5.99 5.75
N GLY A 224 12.30 -5.92 4.57
CA GLY A 224 13.27 -6.91 4.09
C GLY A 224 14.51 -6.96 4.96
N PHE A 225 15.07 -5.82 5.36
CA PHE A 225 16.27 -5.75 6.18
C PHE A 225 16.05 -6.30 7.60
N HIS A 226 14.99 -5.87 8.29
CA HIS A 226 14.67 -6.36 9.62
C HIS A 226 14.33 -7.85 9.63
N TYR A 227 13.64 -8.31 8.58
CA TYR A 227 13.37 -9.73 8.40
C TYR A 227 14.67 -10.52 8.22
N PHE A 228 15.57 -10.04 7.36
CA PHE A 228 16.86 -10.67 7.13
C PHE A 228 17.68 -10.77 8.43
N LEU A 229 17.79 -9.69 9.19
CA LEU A 229 18.51 -9.71 10.47
C LEU A 229 17.89 -10.66 11.50
N GLN A 230 16.56 -10.81 11.50
CA GLN A 230 15.88 -11.68 12.47
C GLN A 230 16.15 -13.16 12.24
N TYR A 231 16.28 -13.57 10.99
CA TYR A 231 16.37 -14.99 10.62
C TYR A 231 17.74 -15.39 10.09
N SER A 232 18.64 -14.43 9.92
CA SER A 232 20.04 -14.69 9.64
C SER A 232 20.80 -14.99 10.94
N GLU A 233 21.56 -16.08 10.96
CA GLU A 233 22.38 -16.46 12.12
C GLU A 233 23.70 -15.67 12.20
N TYR A 234 24.06 -14.94 11.13
CA TYR A 234 25.38 -14.38 10.94
C TYR A 234 25.44 -12.86 11.02
N PHE A 235 24.31 -12.19 10.89
CA PHE A 235 24.26 -10.73 10.80
C PHE A 235 23.44 -10.12 11.93
N ASN A 236 23.98 -9.05 12.52
CA ASN A 236 23.32 -8.31 13.59
C ASN A 236 22.95 -6.86 13.22
N GLY A 237 23.28 -6.45 11.99
CA GLY A 237 22.96 -5.12 11.45
C GLY A 237 23.99 -4.04 11.71
N HIS A 238 25.10 -4.36 12.41
CA HIS A 238 26.20 -3.41 12.65
C HIS A 238 27.26 -3.43 11.56
N GLU A 239 27.24 -4.43 10.71
CA GLU A 239 28.20 -4.62 9.65
C GLU A 239 28.24 -3.41 8.70
N GLU A 240 29.45 -3.07 8.26
CA GLU A 240 29.70 -1.92 7.38
C GLU A 240 29.02 -2.08 6.03
N CYS A 241 28.89 -3.30 5.52
CA CYS A 241 28.23 -3.59 4.24
C CYS A 241 26.75 -3.13 4.20
N PHE A 242 26.10 -2.94 5.34
CA PHE A 242 24.73 -2.43 5.42
C PHE A 242 24.63 -0.91 5.56
N LEU A 243 25.74 -0.17 5.64
CA LEU A 243 25.73 1.26 5.95
C LEU A 243 24.87 2.05 4.95
N SER A 244 25.05 1.83 3.66
CA SER A 244 24.29 2.52 2.62
C SER A 244 22.78 2.25 2.70
N LEU A 245 22.40 1.01 2.92
CA LEU A 245 20.99 0.63 3.11
C LEU A 245 20.39 1.28 4.36
N LYS A 246 21.13 1.30 5.48
CA LYS A 246 20.69 1.96 6.73
C LYS A 246 20.48 3.48 6.53
N GLN A 247 21.34 4.13 5.75
CA GLN A 247 21.19 5.54 5.37
C GLN A 247 19.95 5.75 4.48
N PHE A 248 19.69 4.85 3.55
CA PHE A 248 18.49 4.88 2.73
C PHE A 248 17.22 4.70 3.59
N ILE A 249 17.16 3.65 4.41
CA ILE A 249 15.99 3.37 5.25
C ILE A 249 15.69 4.54 6.19
N ARG A 250 16.71 5.08 6.89
CA ARG A 250 16.51 6.12 7.89
C ARG A 250 16.26 7.50 7.28
N TYR A 251 17.01 7.89 6.25
CA TYR A 251 17.06 9.27 5.73
C TYR A 251 16.61 9.41 4.29
N GLY A 252 16.45 8.32 3.54
CA GLY A 252 16.17 8.35 2.10
C GLY A 252 17.37 8.79 1.27
N LYS A 253 18.59 8.54 1.75
CA LYS A 253 19.82 8.87 1.02
C LYS A 253 20.15 7.78 0.00
N GLY A 254 20.44 8.18 -1.21
CA GLY A 254 20.74 7.31 -2.36
C GLY A 254 19.52 7.13 -3.28
N GLU A 255 19.79 6.60 -4.47
CA GLU A 255 18.78 6.33 -5.48
C GLU A 255 17.99 5.06 -5.11
N ILE A 256 16.69 5.07 -5.36
CA ILE A 256 15.79 3.96 -4.99
C ILE A 256 16.24 2.66 -5.65
N GLU A 257 16.62 2.74 -6.92
CA GLU A 257 17.00 1.62 -7.77
C GLU A 257 18.23 0.85 -7.26
N ASN A 258 19.08 1.51 -6.47
CA ASN A 258 20.22 0.86 -5.84
C ASN A 258 19.81 -0.09 -4.70
N PHE A 259 18.61 0.10 -4.13
CA PHE A 259 18.15 -0.62 -2.96
C PHE A 259 16.90 -1.44 -3.19
N VAL A 260 15.95 -0.94 -3.98
CA VAL A 260 14.65 -1.58 -4.16
C VAL A 260 14.27 -1.61 -5.63
N GLU A 261 14.08 -2.80 -6.14
CA GLU A 261 13.58 -3.06 -7.48
C GLU A 261 12.18 -3.67 -7.39
N GLN A 262 11.20 -3.03 -8.03
CA GLN A 262 9.85 -3.58 -8.13
C GLN A 262 9.76 -4.53 -9.32
N LYS A 263 9.27 -5.73 -9.08
CA LYS A 263 9.05 -6.78 -10.09
C LYS A 263 7.58 -7.07 -10.26
N ARG A 264 7.18 -7.39 -11.47
CA ARG A 264 5.85 -7.95 -11.76
C ARG A 264 5.90 -9.47 -11.64
N GLY A 265 4.79 -10.08 -11.26
CA GLY A 265 4.69 -11.53 -11.13
C GLY A 265 4.53 -11.98 -9.69
N ASN A 266 4.40 -13.30 -9.53
CA ASN A 266 4.16 -13.92 -8.24
C ASN A 266 5.44 -14.61 -7.77
N LEU A 267 6.08 -14.07 -6.74
CA LEU A 267 7.30 -14.63 -6.16
C LEU A 267 7.12 -16.11 -5.75
N VAL A 268 5.89 -16.51 -5.39
CA VAL A 268 5.57 -17.87 -4.95
C VAL A 268 5.33 -18.83 -6.11
N SER A 269 4.73 -18.36 -7.23
CA SER A 269 4.49 -19.22 -8.40
C SER A 269 5.80 -19.62 -9.09
N ASP A 270 6.83 -18.78 -8.96
CA ASP A 270 8.17 -19.05 -9.49
C ASP A 270 8.94 -20.06 -8.63
N LEU A 271 8.46 -20.33 -7.42
CA LEU A 271 8.98 -21.42 -6.60
C LEU A 271 8.43 -22.72 -7.16
N LYS A 272 9.31 -23.64 -7.57
CA LYS A 272 9.03 -24.97 -8.18
C LYS A 272 8.01 -25.85 -7.43
N TYR A 273 7.51 -25.43 -6.30
CA TYR A 273 6.63 -26.18 -5.41
C TYR A 273 5.15 -25.78 -5.47
N GLY A 274 4.75 -24.87 -6.36
CA GLY A 274 3.34 -24.56 -6.60
C GLY A 274 2.56 -24.09 -5.36
N PHE A 275 3.24 -23.47 -4.41
CA PHE A 275 2.57 -22.92 -3.24
C PHE A 275 1.64 -21.79 -3.67
N ARG A 276 0.34 -22.03 -3.57
CA ARG A 276 -0.67 -20.99 -3.71
C ARG A 276 -1.32 -20.79 -2.35
N PRO A 277 -1.17 -19.62 -1.74
CA PRO A 277 -1.78 -19.39 -0.44
C PRO A 277 -3.31 -19.41 -0.57
N LYS A 278 -3.96 -20.20 0.28
CA LYS A 278 -5.43 -20.25 0.37
C LYS A 278 -6.00 -18.90 0.83
N TYR A 279 -5.25 -18.16 1.63
CA TYR A 279 -5.64 -16.88 2.21
C TYR A 279 -4.63 -15.81 1.85
N TYR A 280 -5.06 -14.56 1.90
CA TYR A 280 -4.14 -13.44 1.74
C TYR A 280 -3.05 -13.45 2.81
N GLY A 281 -1.86 -13.04 2.41
CA GLY A 281 -0.71 -12.97 3.31
C GLY A 281 0.44 -12.19 2.72
N ASN A 282 1.53 -12.16 3.48
CA ASN A 282 2.77 -11.52 3.08
C ASN A 282 3.86 -12.59 2.99
N PHE A 283 4.62 -12.56 1.91
CA PHE A 283 5.69 -13.49 1.69
C PHE A 283 7.02 -12.76 1.71
N ILE A 284 7.95 -13.21 2.56
CA ILE A 284 9.27 -12.60 2.70
C ILE A 284 10.33 -13.69 2.64
N ILE A 285 11.36 -13.45 1.83
CA ILE A 285 12.54 -14.31 1.70
C ILE A 285 13.76 -13.48 2.02
N GLY A 286 14.69 -14.04 2.80
CA GLY A 286 16.07 -13.57 2.94
C GLY A 286 16.99 -14.53 2.20
N ASP A 287 17.96 -13.99 1.50
CA ASP A 287 18.95 -14.75 0.73
C ASP A 287 20.34 -14.17 0.93
N PHE A 288 21.29 -15.05 1.21
CA PHE A 288 22.70 -14.70 1.24
C PHE A 288 23.47 -15.66 0.34
N GLN A 289 24.06 -15.11 -0.72
CA GLN A 289 24.81 -15.86 -1.69
C GLN A 289 25.91 -15.00 -2.31
N ASP A 290 27.10 -15.57 -2.52
CA ASP A 290 28.21 -14.92 -3.23
C ASP A 290 28.56 -13.53 -2.65
N ASN A 291 28.63 -13.44 -1.31
CA ASN A 291 28.87 -12.20 -0.57
C ASN A 291 27.81 -11.11 -0.76
N ARG A 292 26.63 -11.47 -1.23
CA ARG A 292 25.48 -10.57 -1.42
C ARG A 292 24.35 -10.96 -0.48
N ALA A 293 23.82 -9.97 0.22
CA ALA A 293 22.61 -10.12 1.01
C ALA A 293 21.43 -9.48 0.24
N THR A 294 20.38 -10.25 0.06
CA THR A 294 19.17 -9.83 -0.67
C THR A 294 17.93 -10.22 0.14
N ALA A 295 16.89 -9.41 0.07
CA ALA A 295 15.57 -9.83 0.54
C ALA A 295 14.54 -9.66 -0.57
N TYR A 296 13.50 -10.48 -0.52
CA TYR A 296 12.34 -10.38 -1.40
C TYR A 296 11.10 -10.21 -0.55
N VAL A 297 10.27 -9.24 -0.87
CA VAL A 297 9.05 -8.93 -0.13
C VAL A 297 7.88 -8.88 -1.10
N GLN A 298 6.88 -9.71 -0.88
CA GLN A 298 5.60 -9.64 -1.58
C GLN A 298 4.48 -9.51 -0.55
N LEU A 299 3.74 -8.42 -0.61
CA LEU A 299 2.69 -8.12 0.35
C LEU A 299 1.31 -8.43 -0.25
N PHE A 300 0.39 -8.90 0.57
CA PHE A 300 -1.00 -9.18 0.19
C PHE A 300 -1.19 -10.16 -0.96
N ILE A 301 -0.27 -11.12 -1.09
CA ILE A 301 -0.45 -12.22 -2.05
C ILE A 301 -1.64 -13.09 -1.62
N GLY A 302 -2.45 -13.51 -2.57
CA GLY A 302 -3.60 -14.38 -2.37
C GLY A 302 -3.86 -15.29 -3.56
N GLN A 303 -4.91 -16.10 -3.50
CA GLN A 303 -5.23 -17.06 -4.54
C GLN A 303 -5.47 -16.39 -5.90
N ASP A 304 -6.14 -15.22 -5.89
CA ASP A 304 -6.59 -14.50 -7.07
C ASP A 304 -5.92 -13.13 -7.22
N SER A 305 -4.78 -12.91 -6.57
CA SER A 305 -4.07 -11.64 -6.62
C SER A 305 -2.57 -11.86 -6.80
N ASP A 306 -2.01 -11.19 -7.78
CA ASP A 306 -0.57 -11.14 -8.04
C ASP A 306 -0.04 -9.70 -7.85
N PRO A 307 0.02 -9.20 -6.60
CA PRO A 307 0.62 -7.90 -6.34
C PRO A 307 2.11 -7.94 -6.72
N PRO A 308 2.70 -6.80 -7.07
CA PRO A 308 4.11 -6.74 -7.35
C PRO A 308 4.92 -7.22 -6.14
N TYR A 309 6.10 -7.79 -6.39
CA TYR A 309 7.06 -8.07 -5.35
C TYR A 309 8.28 -7.14 -5.47
N TYR A 310 9.03 -7.04 -4.39
CA TYR A 310 10.17 -6.15 -4.28
C TYR A 310 11.42 -6.96 -4.00
N LYS A 311 12.45 -6.81 -4.84
CA LYS A 311 13.79 -7.29 -4.57
C LYS A 311 14.54 -6.16 -3.87
N ILE A 312 15.11 -6.46 -2.72
CA ILE A 312 15.83 -5.49 -1.89
C ILE A 312 17.30 -5.92 -1.85
N THR A 313 18.18 -5.10 -2.39
CA THR A 313 19.62 -5.26 -2.24
C THR A 313 20.02 -4.78 -0.85
N LEU A 314 20.31 -5.70 0.05
CA LEU A 314 20.73 -5.37 1.41
C LEU A 314 22.21 -4.99 1.47
N ALA A 315 23.05 -5.79 0.82
CA ALA A 315 24.48 -5.52 0.69
C ALA A 315 25.07 -6.28 -0.51
N THR A 316 26.13 -5.74 -1.10
CA THR A 316 26.79 -6.31 -2.30
C THR A 316 28.17 -6.91 -2.00
N ASN A 317 28.79 -6.56 -0.89
CA ASN A 317 30.17 -6.97 -0.55
C ASN A 317 30.27 -7.27 0.95
N CYS A 318 29.61 -8.29 1.42
CA CYS A 318 29.76 -8.75 2.80
C CYS A 318 31.00 -9.66 2.87
N LEU A 319 32.03 -9.23 3.57
CA LEU A 319 33.29 -9.98 3.72
C LEU A 319 33.15 -11.15 4.71
N TYR A 320 32.29 -12.11 4.38
CA TYR A 320 32.19 -13.35 5.12
C TYR A 320 32.61 -14.51 4.20
N THR A 321 33.87 -14.87 4.27
CA THR A 321 34.49 -15.86 3.37
C THR A 321 34.15 -17.30 3.66
N GLN A 322 33.34 -17.58 4.67
CA GLN A 322 33.00 -18.95 5.12
C GLN A 322 31.51 -19.24 5.20
N LEU A 323 30.64 -18.32 4.71
CA LEU A 323 29.23 -18.56 4.78
C LEU A 323 28.75 -19.40 3.58
N ASP A 324 28.21 -20.56 3.91
CA ASP A 324 27.39 -21.33 2.96
C ASP A 324 26.17 -20.54 2.55
N LYS A 325 25.66 -20.82 1.34
CA LYS A 325 24.41 -20.25 0.86
C LYS A 325 23.31 -20.44 1.89
N ASN A 326 22.72 -19.34 2.34
CA ASN A 326 21.64 -19.35 3.32
C ASN A 326 20.42 -18.62 2.76
N THR A 327 19.39 -19.40 2.45
CA THR A 327 18.09 -18.87 1.98
C THR A 327 17.00 -19.32 2.95
N PHE A 328 16.20 -18.39 3.41
CA PHE A 328 15.09 -18.64 4.33
C PHE A 328 13.86 -17.80 3.95
N GLY A 329 12.67 -18.33 4.19
CA GLY A 329 11.44 -17.65 3.83
C GLY A 329 10.27 -17.98 4.76
N HIS A 330 9.36 -17.02 4.91
CA HIS A 330 8.14 -17.21 5.68
C HIS A 330 6.94 -16.60 4.94
N PHE A 331 5.80 -17.26 5.12
CA PHE A 331 4.50 -16.74 4.72
C PHE A 331 3.73 -16.30 5.97
N PHE A 332 3.33 -15.04 6.01
CA PHE A 332 2.58 -14.43 7.11
C PHE A 332 1.12 -14.31 6.67
N SER A 333 0.31 -15.30 7.02
CA SER A 333 -1.10 -15.38 6.61
C SER A 333 -1.99 -14.43 7.40
N TYR A 334 -2.96 -13.81 6.74
CA TYR A 334 -4.07 -13.09 7.39
C TYR A 334 -5.16 -14.05 7.91
N ASN A 335 -4.85 -15.33 7.98
CA ASN A 335 -5.72 -16.39 8.47
C ASN A 335 -6.97 -16.60 7.58
N THR A 336 -8.12 -16.90 8.15
CA THR A 336 -9.32 -17.25 7.41
C THR A 336 -10.17 -16.05 7.06
N PRO A 337 -11.03 -16.10 6.01
CA PRO A 337 -11.99 -15.05 5.71
C PRO A 337 -12.89 -14.68 6.89
N GLU A 338 -13.23 -15.64 7.75
CA GLU A 338 -14.04 -15.43 8.96
C GLU A 338 -13.33 -14.56 10.00
N ASN A 339 -12.00 -14.51 9.95
CA ASN A 339 -11.17 -13.69 10.82
C ASN A 339 -10.77 -12.35 10.17
N ARG A 340 -11.40 -11.97 9.08
CA ARG A 340 -11.19 -10.66 8.46
C ARG A 340 -11.41 -9.55 9.48
N GLY A 341 -10.44 -8.67 9.61
CA GLY A 341 -10.43 -7.62 10.63
C GLY A 341 -9.77 -7.99 11.95
N GLN A 342 -9.40 -9.25 12.18
CA GLN A 342 -8.44 -9.59 13.20
C GLN A 342 -7.01 -9.27 12.73
N TYR A 343 -6.18 -8.82 13.67
CA TYR A 343 -4.80 -8.42 13.38
C TYR A 343 -3.81 -9.56 13.53
N THR A 344 -4.30 -10.79 13.66
CA THR A 344 -3.48 -11.96 13.92
C THR A 344 -3.42 -12.81 12.67
N GLY A 345 -2.23 -13.02 12.14
CA GLY A 345 -1.94 -14.02 11.12
C GLY A 345 -1.06 -15.12 11.71
N GLU A 346 -0.91 -16.20 10.98
CA GLU A 346 -0.02 -17.29 11.33
C GLU A 346 1.26 -17.20 10.51
N ILE A 347 2.38 -17.53 11.15
CA ILE A 347 3.66 -17.71 10.49
C ILE A 347 3.76 -19.18 10.09
N GLN A 348 3.86 -19.43 8.80
CA GLN A 348 4.17 -20.74 8.27
C GLN A 348 5.63 -20.73 7.79
N LYS A 349 6.49 -21.48 8.44
CA LYS A 349 7.84 -21.71 7.96
C LYS A 349 7.71 -22.50 6.66
N LEU A 350 8.04 -21.88 5.56
CA LEU A 350 8.17 -22.61 4.31
C LEU A 350 9.36 -23.54 4.52
N GLY A 351 9.09 -24.84 4.47
CA GLY A 351 10.13 -25.84 4.65
C GLY A 351 11.21 -25.61 3.60
N VAL A 352 12.22 -24.89 3.99
CA VAL A 352 13.46 -24.78 3.25
C VAL A 352 14.20 -26.10 3.48
N ALA A 353 13.74 -27.14 2.79
CA ALA A 353 14.60 -28.26 2.56
C ALA A 353 15.78 -27.70 1.77
N ASN A 354 16.92 -27.68 2.34
CA ASN A 354 18.30 -27.42 1.92
C ASN A 354 18.64 -27.09 0.44
N LYS A 355 17.72 -26.82 -0.43
CA LYS A 355 17.89 -26.45 -1.85
C LYS A 355 16.66 -25.76 -2.39
N ILE A 356 16.32 -24.57 -1.90
CA ILE A 356 15.64 -23.65 -2.79
C ILE A 356 16.73 -23.08 -3.69
N GLN A 357 16.98 -23.73 -4.80
CA GLN A 357 17.46 -23.01 -5.94
C GLN A 357 16.29 -22.10 -6.32
N LEU A 358 16.32 -20.84 -5.86
CA LEU A 358 15.53 -19.80 -6.51
C LEU A 358 15.84 -19.93 -7.99
N PRO A 359 14.84 -20.16 -8.84
CA PRO A 359 15.10 -20.34 -10.25
C PRO A 359 15.87 -19.13 -10.71
N VAL A 360 16.83 -19.32 -11.61
CA VAL A 360 17.68 -18.29 -12.23
C VAL A 360 16.84 -17.33 -13.11
N ILE A 361 15.58 -17.12 -12.80
CA ILE A 361 14.61 -16.22 -13.46
C ILE A 361 15.04 -14.74 -13.32
N PHE A 362 16.06 -14.46 -12.57
CA PHE A 362 16.57 -13.09 -12.37
C PHE A 362 17.81 -12.75 -13.19
N ARG A 363 18.09 -13.45 -14.27
CA ARG A 363 18.98 -12.91 -15.29
C ARG A 363 18.18 -11.89 -16.09
N SER A 364 18.53 -10.63 -15.92
CA SER A 364 18.00 -9.46 -16.63
C SER A 364 18.34 -9.40 -18.13
N ASP A 365 18.78 -10.49 -18.72
CA ASP A 365 19.42 -10.47 -20.02
C ASP A 365 18.54 -11.11 -21.13
N GLU A 366 17.29 -11.46 -20.82
CA GLU A 366 16.35 -11.94 -21.84
C GLU A 366 14.99 -11.23 -21.67
N VAL A 367 14.90 -9.98 -22.12
CA VAL A 367 13.70 -9.37 -22.75
C VAL A 367 14.14 -8.39 -23.81
#